data_95cac0d8b7bcb4a866d164292602f0fb
#
_entry.id   95cac0d8b7bcb4a866d164292602f0fb
#
_cell.length_a   1.000
_cell.length_b   1.000
_cell.length_c   1.000
_cell.angle_alpha   90.00
_cell.angle_beta   90.00
_cell.angle_gamma   90.00
#
_symmetry.space_group_name_H-M   'P 1'
#
loop_
_entity.id
_entity.type
_entity.pdbx_description
1 polymer ?
#
loop_
_entity_poly.entity_id
_entity_poly.type
_entity_poly.pdbx_seq_one_letter_code
_entity_poly.pdbx_strand_id
1 'polypeptide(L)'
;MNDVRETINTMLVKTFHEILELEEKAIITDEFSDISNNDMHIIEAIGLGDGARMSVVAKRLNITVGSLTTSMNSLVNKGYVARARSEKDRRVVNVYLLEKGIAAYKHHEEFHEKMLDAIMETLSPEELVVWAKSCDRLTQFLKSYDKKIGRAHV
;
A
#
# COMPACT_ATOMS: atom_id res chain seq x y z
N MET A 1 -17.95 18.49 -22.35
CA MET A 1 -18.12 18.26 -20.91
C MET A 1 -18.56 16.85 -20.55
N ASN A 2 -19.45 16.20 -21.30
CA ASN A 2 -19.81 14.78 -21.08
C ASN A 2 -18.62 13.83 -21.23
N ASP A 3 -17.78 14.03 -22.23
CA ASP A 3 -16.57 13.25 -22.50
C ASP A 3 -15.56 13.27 -21.32
N VAL A 4 -15.27 14.46 -20.78
CA VAL A 4 -14.36 14.60 -19.62
C VAL A 4 -14.90 13.90 -18.38
N ARG A 5 -16.19 13.99 -18.11
CA ARG A 5 -16.83 13.33 -16.98
C ARG A 5 -16.78 11.80 -17.12
N GLU A 6 -17.02 11.30 -18.34
CA GLU A 6 -16.96 9.88 -18.65
C GLU A 6 -15.53 9.33 -18.53
N THR A 7 -14.54 10.07 -19.02
CA THR A 7 -13.11 9.73 -18.87
C THR A 7 -12.71 9.64 -17.40
N ILE A 8 -13.08 10.64 -16.58
CA ILE A 8 -12.79 10.62 -15.15
C ILE A 8 -13.50 9.43 -14.46
N ASN A 9 -14.76 9.17 -14.79
CA ASN A 9 -15.49 8.03 -14.22
C ASN A 9 -14.85 6.70 -14.61
N THR A 10 -14.44 6.54 -15.86
CA THR A 10 -13.73 5.34 -16.34
C THR A 10 -12.42 5.15 -15.58
N MET A 11 -11.65 6.20 -15.39
CA MET A 11 -10.41 6.16 -14.60
C MET A 11 -10.70 5.70 -13.17
N LEU A 12 -11.67 6.30 -12.50
CA LEU A 12 -12.00 5.98 -11.11
C LEU A 12 -12.55 4.57 -10.89
N VAL A 13 -13.24 4.00 -11.88
CA VAL A 13 -13.93 2.70 -11.74
C VAL A 13 -13.16 1.57 -12.41
N LYS A 14 -12.74 1.74 -13.67
CA LYS A 14 -12.12 0.69 -14.47
C LYS A 14 -10.60 0.69 -14.33
N THR A 15 -9.95 1.83 -14.59
CA THR A 15 -8.48 1.91 -14.60
C THR A 15 -7.89 1.62 -13.22
N PHE A 16 -8.52 2.08 -12.15
CA PHE A 16 -8.10 1.72 -10.78
C PHE A 16 -8.18 0.21 -10.54
N HIS A 17 -9.24 -0.43 -11.00
CA HIS A 17 -9.39 -1.88 -10.87
C HIS A 17 -8.32 -2.64 -11.68
N GLU A 18 -8.05 -2.20 -12.91
CA GLU A 18 -6.99 -2.76 -13.76
C GLU A 18 -5.59 -2.62 -13.14
N ILE A 19 -5.31 -1.47 -12.49
CA ILE A 19 -4.04 -1.26 -11.77
C ILE A 19 -3.90 -2.26 -10.62
N LEU A 20 -4.94 -2.45 -9.81
CA LEU A 20 -4.92 -3.41 -8.69
C LEU A 20 -4.75 -4.86 -9.18
N GLU A 21 -5.38 -5.23 -10.30
CA GLU A 21 -5.17 -6.56 -10.90
C GLU A 21 -3.75 -6.76 -11.44
N LEU A 22 -3.14 -5.73 -12.03
CA LEU A 22 -1.75 -5.78 -12.50
C LEU A 22 -0.79 -5.90 -11.32
N GLU A 23 -1.03 -5.16 -10.25
CA GLU A 23 -0.27 -5.22 -9.02
C GLU A 23 -0.34 -6.62 -8.40
N GLU A 24 -1.55 -7.20 -8.27
CA GLU A 24 -1.74 -8.55 -7.75
C GLU A 24 -1.00 -9.60 -8.58
N LYS A 25 -1.08 -9.52 -9.90
CA LYS A 25 -0.35 -10.41 -10.81
C LYS A 25 1.17 -10.26 -10.70
N ALA A 26 1.65 -9.05 -10.45
CA ALA A 26 3.08 -8.78 -10.29
C ALA A 26 3.64 -9.27 -8.95
N ILE A 27 2.84 -9.24 -7.90
CA ILE A 27 3.19 -9.72 -6.56
C ILE A 27 3.28 -11.24 -6.53
N ILE A 28 2.30 -11.93 -7.12
CA ILE A 28 2.21 -13.40 -7.14
C ILE A 28 3.19 -13.95 -8.18
N THR A 29 4.42 -14.17 -7.74
CA THR A 29 5.46 -14.89 -8.49
C THR A 29 5.68 -16.26 -7.86
N ASP A 30 6.47 -17.12 -8.50
CA ASP A 30 6.84 -18.43 -7.92
C ASP A 30 7.52 -18.28 -6.56
N GLU A 31 8.28 -17.20 -6.36
CA GLU A 31 8.99 -16.90 -5.11
C GLU A 31 8.05 -16.40 -4.00
N PHE A 32 6.99 -15.64 -4.36
CA PHE A 32 6.07 -15.01 -3.42
C PHE A 32 4.63 -15.50 -3.56
N SER A 33 4.43 -16.75 -3.98
CA SER A 33 3.11 -17.35 -4.23
C SER A 33 2.26 -17.56 -2.98
N ASP A 34 2.86 -17.45 -1.80
CA ASP A 34 2.24 -17.70 -0.51
C ASP A 34 1.76 -16.43 0.22
N ILE A 35 1.88 -15.26 -0.42
CA ILE A 35 1.37 -13.98 0.10
C ILE A 35 0.29 -13.38 -0.80
N SER A 36 -0.60 -12.62 -0.17
CA SER A 36 -1.65 -11.85 -0.85
C SER A 36 -1.23 -10.39 -1.06
N ASN A 37 -1.99 -9.65 -1.88
CA ASN A 37 -1.80 -8.20 -2.02
C ASN A 37 -1.90 -7.48 -0.65
N ASN A 38 -2.84 -7.89 0.20
CA ASN A 38 -2.95 -7.34 1.55
C ASN A 38 -1.70 -7.61 2.40
N ASP A 39 -1.11 -8.81 2.30
CA ASP A 39 0.15 -9.15 2.98
C ASP A 39 1.29 -8.26 2.49
N MET A 40 1.35 -7.97 1.17
CA MET A 40 2.35 -7.08 0.59
C MET A 40 2.23 -5.64 1.12
N HIS A 41 1.01 -5.10 1.20
CA HIS A 41 0.81 -3.77 1.79
C HIS A 41 1.21 -3.70 3.27
N ILE A 42 1.09 -4.80 4.01
CA ILE A 42 1.59 -4.87 5.38
C ILE A 42 3.12 -4.86 5.40
N ILE A 43 3.78 -5.62 4.52
CA ILE A 43 5.24 -5.63 4.35
C ILE A 43 5.74 -4.22 4.03
N GLU A 44 5.10 -3.53 3.10
CA GLU A 44 5.39 -2.15 2.72
C GLU A 44 5.20 -1.17 3.90
N ALA A 45 4.10 -1.32 4.64
CA ALA A 45 3.82 -0.48 5.80
C ALA A 45 4.80 -0.69 6.97
N ILE A 46 5.41 -1.87 7.10
CA ILE A 46 6.51 -2.12 8.05
C ILE A 46 7.74 -1.33 7.60
N GLY A 47 8.11 -1.42 6.32
CA GLY A 47 9.27 -0.77 5.73
C GLY A 47 10.59 -1.46 6.06
N LEU A 48 11.66 -0.98 5.43
CA LEU A 48 13.03 -1.45 5.64
C LEU A 48 13.63 -0.90 6.95
N GLY A 49 14.73 -1.52 7.41
CA GLY A 49 15.48 -1.10 8.59
C GLY A 49 14.97 -1.70 9.89
N ASP A 50 14.95 -0.91 10.96
CA ASP A 50 14.62 -1.37 12.33
C ASP A 50 13.15 -1.74 12.54
N GLY A 51 12.33 -1.63 11.51
CA GLY A 51 10.93 -1.94 11.54
C GLY A 51 10.06 -0.86 12.21
N ALA A 52 8.87 -1.25 12.65
CA ALA A 52 7.88 -0.34 13.21
C ALA A 52 7.10 -0.98 14.37
N ARG A 53 6.48 -0.14 15.20
CA ARG A 53 5.52 -0.61 16.21
C ARG A 53 4.24 -1.09 15.53
N MET A 54 3.62 -2.16 16.04
CA MET A 54 2.33 -2.67 15.54
C MET A 54 1.27 -1.55 15.40
N SER A 55 1.19 -0.63 16.36
CA SER A 55 0.25 0.50 16.32
C SER A 55 0.56 1.50 15.20
N VAL A 56 1.84 1.68 14.85
CA VAL A 56 2.25 2.55 13.76
C VAL A 56 1.89 1.93 12.40
N VAL A 57 2.16 0.62 12.24
CA VAL A 57 1.77 -0.12 11.02
C VAL A 57 0.25 -0.09 10.83
N ALA A 58 -0.52 -0.38 11.88
CA ALA A 58 -1.98 -0.31 11.83
C ALA A 58 -2.49 1.09 11.43
N LYS A 59 -1.87 2.15 11.97
CA LYS A 59 -2.21 3.54 11.60
C LYS A 59 -1.87 3.85 10.14
N ARG A 60 -0.73 3.39 9.63
CA ARG A 60 -0.34 3.56 8.21
C ARG A 60 -1.35 2.93 7.27
N LEU A 61 -1.86 1.76 7.65
CA LEU A 61 -2.86 1.00 6.89
C LEU A 61 -4.31 1.44 7.14
N ASN A 62 -4.53 2.36 8.07
CA ASN A 62 -5.87 2.81 8.49
C ASN A 62 -6.78 1.65 8.98
N ILE A 63 -6.20 0.70 9.71
CA ILE A 63 -6.90 -0.45 10.32
C ILE A 63 -6.67 -0.51 11.82
N THR A 64 -7.43 -1.36 12.52
CA THR A 64 -7.20 -1.61 13.93
C THR A 64 -6.00 -2.54 14.16
N VAL A 65 -5.36 -2.44 15.32
CA VAL A 65 -4.28 -3.37 15.72
C VAL A 65 -4.79 -4.81 15.79
N GLY A 66 -6.06 -5.00 16.19
CA GLY A 66 -6.70 -6.33 16.21
C GLY A 66 -6.78 -6.95 14.82
N SER A 67 -7.26 -6.19 13.83
CA SER A 67 -7.31 -6.63 12.42
C SER A 67 -5.93 -6.96 11.87
N LEU A 68 -4.93 -6.12 12.18
CA LEU A 68 -3.54 -6.34 11.75
C LEU A 68 -2.96 -7.61 12.37
N THR A 69 -3.33 -7.97 13.59
CA THR A 69 -2.74 -9.09 14.31
C THR A 69 -2.89 -10.42 13.58
N THR A 70 -4.04 -10.68 12.96
CA THR A 70 -4.29 -11.93 12.22
C THR A 70 -3.38 -12.06 11.01
N SER A 71 -3.30 -11.04 10.16
CA SER A 71 -2.43 -11.01 8.99
C SER A 71 -0.95 -11.05 9.40
N MET A 72 -0.59 -10.35 10.47
CA MET A 72 0.76 -10.38 11.00
C MET A 72 1.18 -11.77 11.52
N ASN A 73 0.27 -12.53 12.13
CA ASN A 73 0.53 -13.92 12.52
C ASN A 73 0.85 -14.77 11.30
N SER A 74 0.09 -14.61 10.22
CA SER A 74 0.34 -15.30 8.95
C SER A 74 1.73 -14.97 8.39
N LEU A 75 2.09 -13.69 8.31
CA LEU A 75 3.40 -13.26 7.80
C LEU A 75 4.58 -13.74 8.65
N VAL A 76 4.41 -13.79 9.97
CA VAL A 76 5.43 -14.38 10.87
C VAL A 76 5.58 -15.87 10.60
N ASN A 77 4.48 -16.62 10.49
CA ASN A 77 4.50 -18.05 10.21
C ASN A 77 5.11 -18.38 8.84
N LYS A 78 4.91 -17.52 7.85
CA LYS A 78 5.49 -17.65 6.49
C LYS A 78 6.96 -17.19 6.41
N GLY A 79 7.52 -16.62 7.49
CA GLY A 79 8.91 -16.19 7.57
C GLY A 79 9.23 -14.87 6.88
N TYR A 80 8.25 -14.01 6.65
CA TYR A 80 8.44 -12.66 6.09
C TYR A 80 8.76 -11.63 7.15
N VAL A 81 8.22 -11.78 8.35
CA VAL A 81 8.24 -10.79 9.44
C VAL A 81 8.64 -11.48 10.74
N ALA A 82 9.37 -10.76 11.59
CA ALA A 82 9.59 -11.15 12.97
C ALA A 82 9.02 -10.09 13.93
N ARG A 83 8.73 -10.53 15.15
CA ARG A 83 8.26 -9.69 16.26
C ARG A 83 9.29 -9.66 17.36
N ALA A 84 9.52 -8.48 17.92
CA ALA A 84 10.28 -8.31 19.12
C ALA A 84 9.52 -7.43 20.12
N ARG A 85 9.51 -7.82 21.39
CA ARG A 85 9.03 -6.93 22.45
C ARG A 85 10.11 -5.92 22.77
N SER A 86 9.69 -4.67 22.97
CA SER A 86 10.62 -3.64 23.42
C SER A 86 11.19 -3.99 24.80
N GLU A 87 12.49 -3.86 24.95
CA GLU A 87 13.14 -4.04 26.27
C GLU A 87 12.74 -2.95 27.27
N LYS A 88 12.45 -1.75 26.77
CA LYS A 88 12.04 -0.59 27.58
C LYS A 88 10.59 -0.66 28.06
N ASP A 89 9.69 -1.20 27.25
CA ASP A 89 8.27 -1.36 27.58
C ASP A 89 7.72 -2.62 26.91
N ARG A 90 7.50 -3.66 27.68
CA ARG A 90 6.99 -4.97 27.22
C ARG A 90 5.59 -4.92 26.59
N ARG A 91 4.87 -3.80 26.73
CA ARG A 91 3.57 -3.57 26.07
C ARG A 91 3.75 -3.20 24.60
N VAL A 92 4.95 -2.75 24.23
CA VAL A 92 5.28 -2.37 22.85
C VAL A 92 5.83 -3.56 22.09
N VAL A 93 5.15 -3.93 21.02
CA VAL A 93 5.58 -4.95 20.08
C VAL A 93 6.07 -4.24 18.82
N ASN A 94 7.33 -4.47 18.46
CA ASN A 94 7.92 -4.06 17.20
C ASN A 94 7.85 -5.22 16.21
N VAL A 95 7.70 -4.90 14.94
CA VAL A 95 7.72 -5.83 13.80
C VAL A 95 8.78 -5.34 12.81
N TYR A 96 9.50 -6.27 12.20
CA TYR A 96 10.53 -5.97 11.21
C TYR A 96 10.59 -7.07 10.16
N LEU A 97 11.05 -6.72 8.97
CA LEU A 97 11.16 -7.65 7.85
C LEU A 97 12.35 -8.58 8.04
N LEU A 98 12.14 -9.86 7.78
CA LEU A 98 13.20 -10.85 7.60
C LEU A 98 13.69 -10.81 6.13
N GLU A 99 14.74 -11.57 5.79
CA GLU A 99 15.30 -11.60 4.43
C GLU A 99 14.23 -11.82 3.34
N LYS A 100 13.31 -12.77 3.55
CA LYS A 100 12.20 -13.04 2.64
C LYS A 100 11.25 -11.83 2.52
N GLY A 101 10.99 -11.14 3.62
CA GLY A 101 10.17 -9.92 3.64
C GLY A 101 10.86 -8.74 2.95
N ILE A 102 12.18 -8.60 3.12
CA ILE A 102 12.97 -7.58 2.43
C ILE A 102 12.99 -7.84 0.91
N ALA A 103 13.12 -9.11 0.51
CA ALA A 103 13.07 -9.48 -0.91
C ALA A 103 11.70 -9.15 -1.52
N ALA A 104 10.61 -9.48 -0.83
CA ALA A 104 9.25 -9.14 -1.26
C ALA A 104 9.03 -7.63 -1.36
N TYR A 105 9.49 -6.87 -0.36
CA TYR A 105 9.44 -5.40 -0.36
C TYR A 105 10.13 -4.82 -1.60
N LYS A 106 11.37 -5.23 -1.87
CA LYS A 106 12.15 -4.74 -3.02
C LYS A 106 11.52 -5.13 -4.36
N HIS A 107 10.98 -6.34 -4.47
CA HIS A 107 10.27 -6.79 -5.66
C HIS A 107 9.05 -5.90 -5.95
N HIS A 108 8.29 -5.55 -4.93
CA HIS A 108 7.13 -4.67 -5.05
C HIS A 108 7.52 -3.23 -5.40
N GLU A 109 8.54 -2.69 -4.74
CA GLU A 109 9.11 -1.38 -5.04
C GLU A 109 9.58 -1.30 -6.51
N GLU A 110 10.30 -2.30 -7.01
CA GLU A 110 10.76 -2.37 -8.39
C GLU A 110 9.59 -2.42 -9.40
N PHE A 111 8.51 -3.12 -9.07
CA PHE A 111 7.29 -3.12 -9.90
C PHE A 111 6.68 -1.72 -10.00
N HIS A 112 6.55 -1.00 -8.88
CA HIS A 112 6.02 0.36 -8.88
C HIS A 112 6.91 1.32 -9.66
N GLU A 113 8.23 1.25 -9.51
CA GLU A 113 9.17 2.07 -10.27
C GLU A 113 9.03 1.83 -11.78
N LYS A 114 9.03 0.56 -12.22
CA LYS A 114 8.85 0.22 -13.63
C LYS A 114 7.50 0.68 -14.20
N MET A 115 6.43 0.55 -13.42
CA MET A 115 5.10 1.02 -13.81
C MET A 115 5.08 2.54 -13.92
N LEU A 116 5.69 3.25 -12.98
CA LEU A 116 5.78 4.70 -12.98
C LEU A 116 6.58 5.20 -14.18
N ASP A 117 7.75 4.62 -14.44
CA ASP A 117 8.59 4.97 -15.59
C ASP A 117 7.82 4.80 -16.90
N ALA A 118 7.14 3.66 -17.08
CA ALA A 118 6.33 3.40 -18.27
C ALA A 118 5.19 4.42 -18.44
N ILE A 119 4.53 4.83 -17.36
CA ILE A 119 3.50 5.86 -17.40
C ILE A 119 4.11 7.22 -17.77
N MET A 120 5.25 7.57 -17.18
CA MET A 120 5.92 8.85 -17.43
C MET A 120 6.39 8.97 -18.88
N GLU A 121 6.77 7.87 -19.53
CA GLU A 121 7.12 7.86 -20.95
C GLU A 121 5.94 8.14 -21.90
N THR A 122 4.71 7.96 -21.44
CA THR A 122 3.49 8.19 -22.26
C THR A 122 3.03 9.65 -22.29
N LEU A 123 3.54 10.49 -21.39
CA LEU A 123 3.08 11.87 -21.18
C LEU A 123 4.19 12.87 -21.45
N SER A 124 3.83 14.05 -21.97
CA SER A 124 4.77 15.17 -22.07
C SER A 124 5.11 15.76 -20.70
N PRO A 125 6.22 16.49 -20.54
CA PRO A 125 6.58 17.14 -19.28
C PRO A 125 5.48 18.06 -18.73
N GLU A 126 4.78 18.76 -19.62
CA GLU A 126 3.67 19.65 -19.26
C GLU A 126 2.46 18.87 -18.74
N GLU A 127 2.11 17.76 -19.39
CA GLU A 127 1.02 16.86 -18.95
C GLU A 127 1.34 16.22 -17.62
N LEU A 128 2.59 15.79 -17.39
CA LEU A 128 3.04 15.23 -16.10
C LEU A 128 2.83 16.22 -14.95
N VAL A 129 3.19 17.50 -15.16
CA VAL A 129 2.98 18.53 -14.12
C VAL A 129 1.50 18.74 -13.82
N VAL A 130 0.64 18.77 -14.84
CA VAL A 130 -0.81 18.92 -14.67
C VAL A 130 -1.39 17.70 -13.98
N TRP A 131 -0.97 16.50 -14.41
CA TRP A 131 -1.43 15.24 -13.82
C TRP A 131 -1.03 15.11 -12.36
N ALA A 132 0.23 15.38 -12.01
CA ALA A 132 0.70 15.35 -10.63
C ALA A 132 -0.11 16.29 -9.71
N LYS A 133 -0.37 17.53 -10.16
CA LYS A 133 -1.24 18.47 -9.44
C LYS A 133 -2.67 17.97 -9.28
N SER A 134 -3.20 17.29 -10.29
CA SER A 134 -4.56 16.74 -10.28
C SER A 134 -4.65 15.57 -9.30
N CYS A 135 -3.67 14.69 -9.27
CA CYS A 135 -3.56 13.60 -8.31
C CYS A 135 -3.47 14.09 -6.87
N ASP A 136 -2.65 15.13 -6.60
CA ASP A 136 -2.55 15.72 -5.27
C ASP A 136 -3.89 16.31 -4.79
N ARG A 137 -4.59 17.06 -5.65
CA ARG A 137 -5.92 17.60 -5.34
C ARG A 137 -6.95 16.51 -5.09
N LEU A 138 -6.93 15.44 -5.89
CA LEU A 138 -7.82 14.29 -5.70
C LEU A 138 -7.54 13.59 -4.37
N THR A 139 -6.28 13.39 -4.03
CA THR A 139 -5.86 12.80 -2.75
C THR A 139 -6.34 13.64 -1.56
N GLN A 140 -6.19 14.96 -1.62
CA GLN A 140 -6.68 15.86 -0.58
C GLN A 140 -8.21 15.84 -0.46
N PHE A 141 -8.92 15.81 -1.58
CA PHE A 141 -10.36 15.67 -1.61
C PHE A 141 -10.82 14.37 -0.93
N LEU A 142 -10.23 13.22 -1.31
CA LEU A 142 -10.59 11.91 -0.74
C LEU A 142 -10.35 11.87 0.78
N LYS A 143 -9.22 12.39 1.26
CA LYS A 143 -8.96 12.52 2.70
C LYS A 143 -9.99 13.38 3.44
N SER A 144 -10.51 14.42 2.79
CA SER A 144 -11.56 15.29 3.37
C SER A 144 -12.93 14.64 3.32
N TYR A 145 -13.20 13.87 2.29
CA TYR A 145 -14.46 13.17 2.04
C TYR A 145 -14.66 12.02 3.02
N ASP A 146 -13.64 11.23 3.29
CA ASP A 146 -13.65 10.17 4.29
C ASP A 146 -14.01 10.71 5.69
N LYS A 147 -13.44 11.86 6.09
CA LYS A 147 -13.81 12.53 7.35
C LYS A 147 -15.27 12.98 7.41
N LYS A 148 -15.91 13.27 6.27
CA LYS A 148 -17.32 13.67 6.21
C LYS A 148 -18.25 12.46 6.32
N ILE A 149 -17.92 11.35 5.63
CA ILE A 149 -18.70 10.10 5.69
C ILE A 149 -18.61 9.50 7.09
N GLY A 150 -17.42 9.41 7.69
CA GLY A 150 -17.23 8.89 9.05
C GLY A 150 -18.00 9.68 10.14
N ARG A 151 -18.31 10.95 9.89
CA ARG A 151 -19.15 11.78 10.81
C ARG A 151 -20.65 11.62 10.57
N ALA A 152 -21.07 11.09 9.43
CA ALA A 152 -22.48 10.88 9.11
C ALA A 152 -23.04 9.55 9.63
N HIS A 153 -22.20 8.68 10.16
CA HIS A 153 -22.55 7.35 10.71
C HIS A 153 -22.30 7.24 12.22
N VAL A 154 -22.13 8.37 12.93
CA VAL A 154 -22.05 8.43 14.41
C VAL A 154 -23.31 9.04 14.98
#